data_3a8d2b7346ca4ec35f3d35678936bfd0
#
_entry.id   3a8d2b7346ca4ec35f3d35678936bfd0
#
_cell.length_a   1.000
_cell.length_b   1.000
_cell.length_c   1.000
_cell.angle_alpha   90.00
_cell.angle_beta   90.00
_cell.angle_gamma   90.00
#
_symmetry.space_group_name_H-M   'P 1'
#
loop_
_entity.id
_entity.type
_entity.pdbx_description
1 polymer ?
#
loop_
_entity_poly.entity_id
_entity_poly.type
_entity_poly.pdbx_seq_one_letter_code
_entity_poly.pdbx_strand_id
1 'polypeptide(L)'
;MTQIFQAAVLPKSLMHHFLIPSQTIDDDRFVDALIYICRHQSQEGAFGFIINKPLSFLSVGSVLSEMNLPASQALMNTNAVLGGFLHDQAGFVLHTGLPVFASSFAVGENVCLTTSKDVLKNIA
;
A
#
# COMPACT_ATOMS: atom_id res chain seq x y z
N MET A 1 16.40 13.32 -7.82
CA MET A 1 14.99 12.94 -7.67
C MET A 1 14.16 14.21 -7.48
N THR A 2 13.10 14.33 -8.22
CA THR A 2 12.20 15.49 -8.07
C THR A 2 11.43 15.37 -6.76
N GLN A 3 11.37 16.45 -6.02
CA GLN A 3 10.59 16.51 -4.80
C GLN A 3 9.10 16.54 -5.16
N ILE A 4 8.34 15.58 -4.66
CA ILE A 4 6.91 15.44 -4.97
C ILE A 4 5.99 15.95 -3.84
N PHE A 5 6.56 16.47 -2.76
CA PHE A 5 5.81 17.02 -1.63
C PHE A 5 6.55 18.21 -1.04
N GLN A 6 5.84 19.01 -0.27
CA GLN A 6 6.41 20.16 0.44
C GLN A 6 6.29 19.96 1.94
N ALA A 7 7.35 20.34 2.66
CA ALA A 7 7.35 20.41 4.10
C ALA A 7 8.33 21.50 4.54
N ALA A 8 7.94 22.31 5.53
CA ALA A 8 8.81 23.34 6.09
C ALA A 8 9.93 22.70 6.91
N VAL A 9 9.63 21.62 7.64
CA VAL A 9 10.57 20.85 8.44
C VAL A 9 10.26 19.38 8.22
N LEU A 10 11.30 18.61 7.81
CA LEU A 10 11.16 17.17 7.63
C LEU A 10 11.64 16.44 8.89
N PRO A 11 10.88 15.46 9.40
CA PRO A 11 11.38 14.59 10.45
C PRO A 11 12.54 13.73 9.92
N LYS A 12 13.32 13.13 10.82
CA LYS A 12 14.41 12.23 10.46
C LYS A 12 13.90 11.02 9.68
N SER A 13 12.68 10.58 9.97
CA SER A 13 12.03 9.49 9.27
C SER A 13 10.59 9.86 8.98
N LEU A 14 10.15 9.53 7.78
CA LEU A 14 8.77 9.71 7.36
C LEU A 14 7.93 8.45 7.58
N MET A 15 8.47 7.42 8.25
CA MET A 15 7.69 6.22 8.58
C MET A 15 6.40 6.61 9.30
N HIS A 16 5.32 5.95 8.93
CA HIS A 16 3.97 6.17 9.48
C HIS A 16 3.38 7.53 9.16
N HIS A 17 4.02 8.29 8.28
CA HIS A 17 3.47 9.56 7.79
C HIS A 17 2.71 9.34 6.51
N PHE A 18 1.74 10.19 6.27
CA PHE A 18 1.10 10.31 4.97
C PHE A 18 1.77 11.44 4.20
N LEU A 19 1.98 11.21 2.92
CA LEU A 19 2.46 12.26 2.01
C LEU A 19 1.36 12.64 1.05
N ILE A 20 1.24 13.93 0.82
CA ILE A 20 0.32 14.50 -0.15
C ILE A 20 1.18 15.25 -1.17
N PRO A 21 0.97 15.03 -2.48
CA PRO A 21 1.76 15.74 -3.48
C PRO A 21 1.50 17.25 -3.43
N SER A 22 2.55 18.01 -3.72
CA SER A 22 2.43 19.46 -3.87
C SER A 22 1.50 19.79 -5.03
N GLN A 23 0.80 20.91 -4.94
CA GLN A 23 -0.04 21.41 -6.03
C GLN A 23 0.75 21.71 -7.30
N THR A 24 2.07 21.87 -7.17
CA THR A 24 2.96 22.13 -8.30
C THR A 24 3.53 20.87 -8.94
N ILE A 25 3.15 19.69 -8.45
CA ILE A 25 3.63 18.44 -9.05
C ILE A 25 3.12 18.31 -10.49
N ASP A 26 4.02 17.94 -11.38
CA ASP A 26 3.76 17.86 -12.82
C ASP A 26 3.65 16.40 -13.30
N ASP A 27 3.21 15.52 -12.44
CA ASP A 27 3.03 14.10 -12.74
C ASP A 27 1.61 13.68 -12.38
N ASP A 28 0.78 13.46 -13.41
CA ASP A 28 -0.63 13.12 -13.23
C ASP A 28 -0.85 11.85 -12.40
N ARG A 29 0.15 10.97 -12.35
CA ARG A 29 0.03 9.74 -11.56
C ARG A 29 -0.11 10.00 -10.07
N PHE A 30 0.41 11.14 -9.59
CA PHE A 30 0.40 11.49 -8.16
C PHE A 30 -0.63 12.53 -7.80
N VAL A 31 -1.39 13.04 -8.77
CA VAL A 31 -2.45 14.02 -8.48
C VAL A 31 -3.44 13.40 -7.49
N ASP A 32 -3.70 14.13 -6.41
CA ASP A 32 -4.63 13.72 -5.34
C ASP A 32 -4.27 12.38 -4.68
N ALA A 33 -3.04 11.91 -4.85
CA ALA A 33 -2.61 10.66 -4.20
C ALA A 33 -2.38 10.87 -2.70
N LEU A 34 -2.80 9.91 -1.91
CA LEU A 34 -2.44 9.81 -0.50
C LEU A 34 -1.48 8.64 -0.34
N ILE A 35 -0.26 8.93 0.10
CA ILE A 35 0.81 7.93 0.18
C ILE A 35 1.12 7.65 1.65
N TYR A 36 1.03 6.38 2.03
CA TYR A 36 1.43 5.93 3.36
C TYR A 36 2.86 5.40 3.30
N ILE A 37 3.75 5.96 4.12
CA ILE A 37 5.16 5.56 4.17
C ILE A 37 5.32 4.42 5.17
N CYS A 38 5.67 3.25 4.64
CA CYS A 38 5.87 2.04 5.43
C CYS A 38 7.28 1.94 5.97
N ARG A 39 8.27 2.47 5.25
CA ARG A 39 9.66 2.37 5.62
C ARG A 39 10.42 3.58 5.10
N HIS A 40 11.31 4.11 5.92
CA HIS A 40 12.17 5.22 5.52
C HIS A 40 13.49 5.14 6.28
N GLN A 41 14.58 5.08 5.53
CA GLN A 41 15.94 5.10 6.05
C GLN A 41 16.74 6.13 5.28
N SER A 42 17.59 6.90 6.00
CA SER A 42 18.25 8.07 5.43
C SER A 42 19.13 7.77 4.22
N GLN A 43 19.69 6.55 4.12
CA GLN A 43 20.57 6.16 3.01
C GLN A 43 19.88 5.27 1.98
N GLU A 44 18.81 4.61 2.33
CA GLU A 44 18.10 3.68 1.46
C GLU A 44 16.86 4.27 0.82
N GLY A 45 16.44 5.46 1.28
CA GLY A 45 15.25 6.11 0.78
C GLY A 45 13.99 5.64 1.50
N ALA A 46 12.85 5.88 0.89
CA ALA A 46 11.55 5.60 1.46
C ALA A 46 10.75 4.64 0.58
N PHE A 47 9.93 3.84 1.22
CA PHE A 47 9.02 2.89 0.57
C PHE A 47 7.62 3.08 1.14
N GLY A 48 6.64 3.21 0.27
CA GLY A 48 5.27 3.41 0.68
C GLY A 48 4.28 3.03 -0.41
N PHE A 49 3.00 3.20 -0.10
CA PHE A 49 1.90 2.86 -1.00
C PHE A 49 0.93 4.01 -1.16
N ILE A 50 0.45 4.19 -2.38
CA ILE A 50 -0.73 5.00 -2.64
C ILE A 50 -1.93 4.19 -2.14
N ILE A 51 -2.72 4.76 -1.24
CA ILE A 51 -3.81 4.01 -0.60
C ILE A 51 -5.21 4.45 -1.03
N ASN A 52 -5.32 5.46 -1.88
CA ASN A 52 -6.61 6.05 -2.26
C ASN A 52 -6.91 6.00 -3.77
N LYS A 53 -6.28 5.10 -4.50
CA LYS A 53 -6.53 4.93 -5.93
C LYS A 53 -7.05 3.52 -6.21
N PRO A 54 -8.35 3.28 -6.05
CA PRO A 54 -8.90 1.94 -6.33
C PRO A 54 -8.82 1.60 -7.82
N LEU A 55 -8.60 0.33 -8.10
CA LEU A 55 -8.60 -0.20 -9.45
C LEU A 55 -10.01 -0.64 -9.83
N SER A 56 -10.60 -0.01 -10.84
CA SER A 56 -11.97 -0.30 -11.23
C SER A 56 -12.14 -1.67 -11.89
N PHE A 57 -11.04 -2.26 -12.37
CA PHE A 57 -11.05 -3.51 -13.13
C PHE A 57 -10.60 -4.74 -12.31
N LEU A 58 -10.27 -4.56 -11.03
CA LEU A 58 -9.74 -5.64 -10.21
C LEU A 58 -10.32 -5.59 -8.81
N SER A 59 -11.06 -6.62 -8.42
CA SER A 59 -11.57 -6.75 -7.06
C SER A 59 -10.69 -7.71 -6.25
N VAL A 60 -10.72 -7.54 -4.92
CA VAL A 60 -10.05 -8.46 -4.00
C VAL A 60 -10.60 -9.87 -4.19
N GLY A 61 -11.92 -10.00 -4.33
CA GLY A 61 -12.55 -11.31 -4.53
C GLY A 61 -12.10 -12.01 -5.79
N SER A 62 -11.89 -11.27 -6.89
CA SER A 62 -11.41 -11.90 -8.13
C SER A 62 -9.98 -12.42 -7.98
N VAL A 63 -9.14 -11.73 -7.23
CA VAL A 63 -7.78 -12.22 -6.92
C VAL A 63 -7.85 -13.53 -6.13
N LEU A 64 -8.72 -13.57 -5.11
CA LEU A 64 -8.92 -14.78 -4.32
C LEU A 64 -9.43 -15.94 -5.18
N SER A 65 -10.36 -15.66 -6.09
CA SER A 65 -10.92 -16.68 -6.98
C SER A 65 -9.87 -17.27 -7.91
N GLU A 66 -8.98 -16.44 -8.44
CA GLU A 66 -7.87 -16.91 -9.27
C GLU A 66 -6.92 -17.83 -8.52
N MET A 67 -6.86 -17.70 -7.20
CA MET A 67 -6.04 -18.54 -6.33
C MET A 67 -6.81 -19.74 -5.79
N ASN A 68 -8.02 -19.99 -6.29
CA ASN A 68 -8.92 -21.06 -5.84
C ASN A 68 -9.29 -20.92 -4.35
N LEU A 69 -9.40 -19.69 -3.87
CA LEU A 69 -9.84 -19.38 -2.52
C LEU A 69 -11.29 -18.88 -2.56
N PRO A 70 -12.08 -19.16 -1.51
CA PRO A 70 -13.44 -18.64 -1.44
C PRO A 70 -13.43 -17.11 -1.33
N ALA A 71 -14.39 -16.48 -1.96
CA ALA A 71 -14.53 -15.02 -1.92
C ALA A 71 -15.98 -14.67 -1.60
N SER A 72 -16.18 -13.89 -0.54
CA SER A 72 -17.50 -13.38 -0.20
C SER A 72 -17.97 -12.34 -1.23
N GLN A 73 -19.25 -12.08 -1.28
CA GLN A 73 -19.79 -11.05 -2.14
C GLN A 73 -19.22 -9.66 -1.79
N ALA A 74 -18.98 -9.41 -0.50
CA ALA A 74 -18.37 -8.16 -0.07
C ALA A 74 -16.97 -7.99 -0.68
N LEU A 75 -16.17 -9.05 -0.71
CA LEU A 75 -14.81 -9.00 -1.30
C LEU A 75 -14.87 -8.89 -2.83
N MET A 76 -15.85 -9.52 -3.47
CA MET A 76 -16.07 -9.36 -4.91
C MET A 76 -16.40 -7.91 -5.28
N ASN A 77 -17.00 -7.17 -4.36
CA ASN A 77 -17.35 -5.76 -4.55
C ASN A 77 -16.29 -4.80 -4.01
N THR A 78 -15.19 -5.30 -3.47
CA THR A 78 -14.10 -4.48 -2.93
C THR A 78 -12.97 -4.41 -3.94
N ASN A 79 -12.68 -3.22 -4.45
CA ASN A 79 -11.62 -3.03 -5.42
C ASN A 79 -10.26 -3.10 -4.74
N ALA A 80 -9.31 -3.74 -5.42
CA ALA A 80 -7.91 -3.62 -5.06
C ALA A 80 -7.44 -2.18 -5.32
N VAL A 81 -6.38 -1.76 -4.63
CA VAL A 81 -5.85 -0.42 -4.73
C VAL A 81 -4.55 -0.45 -5.54
N LEU A 82 -4.31 0.59 -6.33
CA LEU A 82 -3.14 0.67 -7.19
C LEU A 82 -1.82 0.48 -6.43
N GLY A 83 -1.66 1.09 -5.29
CA GLY A 83 -0.46 0.97 -4.48
C GLY A 83 0.73 1.77 -4.96
N GLY A 84 1.08 1.68 -6.22
CA GLY A 84 2.21 2.40 -6.80
C GLY A 84 2.53 1.92 -8.21
N PHE A 85 3.67 2.38 -8.74
CA PHE A 85 4.07 2.10 -10.11
C PHE A 85 5.30 1.20 -10.21
N LEU A 86 6.00 0.97 -9.10
CA LEU A 86 7.05 -0.03 -9.00
C LEU A 86 6.42 -1.33 -8.50
N HIS A 87 6.85 -2.45 -9.06
CA HIS A 87 6.35 -3.78 -8.68
C HIS A 87 4.83 -3.89 -8.80
N ASP A 88 4.26 -3.30 -9.84
CA ASP A 88 2.81 -3.24 -10.04
C ASP A 88 2.16 -4.60 -10.27
N GLN A 89 2.94 -5.64 -10.54
CA GLN A 89 2.46 -7.02 -10.66
C GLN A 89 2.50 -7.78 -9.34
N ALA A 90 3.11 -7.21 -8.30
CA ALA A 90 3.20 -7.84 -6.99
C ALA A 90 2.01 -7.44 -6.13
N GLY A 91 1.54 -8.38 -5.32
CA GLY A 91 0.46 -8.14 -4.36
C GLY A 91 1.02 -7.87 -2.97
N PHE A 92 0.46 -6.86 -2.32
CA PHE A 92 0.81 -6.48 -0.94
C PHE A 92 -0.48 -6.31 -0.16
N VAL A 93 -0.45 -6.67 1.11
CA VAL A 93 -1.59 -6.46 2.00
C VAL A 93 -1.15 -5.63 3.20
N LEU A 94 -1.74 -4.45 3.36
CA LEU A 94 -1.64 -3.67 4.59
C LEU A 94 -2.80 -4.08 5.49
N HIS A 95 -2.50 -4.46 6.72
CA HIS A 95 -3.52 -4.91 7.65
C HIS A 95 -3.17 -4.52 9.08
N THR A 96 -4.15 -4.55 9.95
CA THR A 96 -3.94 -4.37 11.38
C THR A 96 -3.58 -5.70 12.04
N GLY A 97 -3.09 -5.64 13.27
CA GLY A 97 -2.76 -6.82 14.07
C GLY A 97 -1.28 -7.15 14.07
N LEU A 98 -0.96 -8.40 14.38
CA LEU A 98 0.41 -8.87 14.53
C LEU A 98 0.98 -9.39 13.21
N PRO A 99 2.30 -9.29 13.01
CA PRO A 99 2.97 -9.81 11.81
C PRO A 99 3.17 -11.32 11.91
N VAL A 100 2.07 -12.09 11.81
CA VAL A 100 2.05 -13.54 12.04
C VAL A 100 2.15 -14.37 10.77
N PHE A 101 2.08 -13.74 9.58
CA PHE A 101 2.17 -14.46 8.31
C PHE A 101 3.63 -14.65 7.89
N ALA A 102 3.87 -15.56 6.93
CA ALA A 102 5.22 -15.97 6.56
C ALA A 102 6.13 -14.81 6.15
N SER A 103 5.60 -13.85 5.39
CA SER A 103 6.34 -12.65 4.99
C SER A 103 5.62 -11.40 5.48
N SER A 104 5.54 -11.26 6.79
CA SER A 104 4.80 -10.20 7.46
C SER A 104 5.76 -9.41 8.35
N PHE A 105 5.65 -8.09 8.32
CA PHE A 105 6.46 -7.24 9.19
C PHE A 105 5.67 -5.99 9.60
N ALA A 106 5.97 -5.51 10.80
CA ALA A 106 5.31 -4.33 11.34
C ALA A 106 5.84 -3.07 10.64
N VAL A 107 4.92 -2.23 10.19
CA VAL A 107 5.24 -0.93 9.59
C VAL A 107 4.69 0.22 10.42
N GLY A 108 3.89 -0.08 11.42
CA GLY A 108 3.32 0.86 12.35
C GLY A 108 2.99 0.19 13.67
N GLU A 109 2.49 0.97 14.62
CA GLU A 109 2.16 0.46 15.95
C GLU A 109 1.13 -0.66 15.91
N ASN A 110 0.19 -0.59 14.97
CA ASN A 110 -0.82 -1.62 14.79
C ASN A 110 -1.08 -1.87 13.30
N VAL A 111 -0.06 -1.70 12.47
CA VAL A 111 -0.17 -1.88 11.03
C VAL A 111 0.96 -2.79 10.57
N CYS A 112 0.62 -3.78 9.77
CA CYS A 112 1.56 -4.73 9.19
C CYS A 112 1.45 -4.73 7.68
N LEU A 113 2.56 -5.05 7.02
CA LEU A 113 2.62 -5.31 5.60
C LEU A 113 2.97 -6.78 5.39
N THR A 114 2.17 -7.48 4.61
CA THR A 114 2.37 -8.90 4.31
C THR A 114 2.46 -9.09 2.80
N THR A 115 3.46 -9.84 2.37
CA THR A 115 3.67 -10.16 0.96
C THR A 115 3.45 -11.64 0.65
N SER A 116 3.24 -12.47 1.66
CA SER A 116 3.02 -13.90 1.48
C SER A 116 1.54 -14.22 1.27
N LYS A 117 1.28 -15.33 0.57
CA LYS A 117 -0.08 -15.70 0.18
C LYS A 117 -0.96 -16.18 1.33
N ASP A 118 -0.37 -16.53 2.46
CA ASP A 118 -1.11 -17.03 3.61
C ASP A 118 -2.08 -15.99 4.19
N VAL A 119 -1.77 -14.70 4.06
CA VAL A 119 -2.68 -13.64 4.48
C VAL A 119 -3.99 -13.68 3.66
N LEU A 120 -3.92 -14.03 2.39
CA LEU A 120 -5.10 -14.11 1.53
C LEU A 120 -6.05 -15.23 1.97
N LYS A 121 -5.52 -16.34 2.46
CA LYS A 121 -6.33 -17.41 3.02
C LYS A 121 -7.08 -16.95 4.27
N ASN A 122 -6.49 -16.06 5.03
CA ASN A 122 -7.11 -15.52 6.23
C ASN A 122 -8.22 -14.51 5.90
N ILE A 123 -8.07 -13.76 4.82
CA ILE A 123 -9.07 -12.79 4.35
C ILE A 123 -10.27 -13.50 3.72
N ALA A 124 -10.01 -14.60 3.06
CA ALA A 124 -11.02 -15.36 2.30
C ALA A 124 -12.16 -15.92 3.16
#